data_4998b536eec53fb87401c9a3bed5360e
#
_entry.id   4998b536eec53fb87401c9a3bed5360e
#
_cell.length_a   1.000
_cell.length_b   1.000
_cell.length_c   1.000
_cell.angle_alpha   90.00
_cell.angle_beta   90.00
_cell.angle_gamma   90.00
#
_symmetry.space_group_name_H-M   'P 1'
#
loop_
_entity.id
_entity.type
_entity.pdbx_description
1 polymer ?
#
loop_
_entity_poly.entity_id
_entity_poly.type
_entity_poly.pdbx_seq_one_letter_code
_entity_poly.pdbx_strand_id
1 'polypeptide(L)'
;FMQKVLIYMNKLIDFYFDFISPYSYLAHKKILNINERKNFNYKAILLGGLHNLGNITAPAFNERKMKNMREDCNLIAKKNDVSFKWNEKFPINSLYLMRGYLFIDANKKDKFFDTCFDAYWKENVDISKEENIKEILSNCKIDQKSFITGIKNEKIKNELKNLTNLAFEKNIFGAPTFIVNNKLFWGQDRLEYALDEFKS
;
A
#
# COMPACT_ATOMS: atom_id res chain seq x y z
N PHE A 1 -8.28 3.46 39.26
CA PHE A 1 -6.90 3.13 38.83
C PHE A 1 -6.90 2.06 37.72
N MET A 2 -7.72 1.02 37.81
CA MET A 2 -7.83 -0.06 36.79
C MET A 2 -8.41 0.41 35.45
N GLN A 3 -9.30 1.40 35.40
CA GLN A 3 -9.88 1.91 34.14
C GLN A 3 -8.92 2.73 33.30
N LYS A 4 -7.89 3.35 33.89
CA LYS A 4 -6.84 4.08 33.15
C LYS A 4 -5.77 3.18 32.52
N VAL A 5 -5.61 1.95 32.99
CA VAL A 5 -4.62 0.98 32.49
C VAL A 5 -5.09 0.29 31.19
N LEU A 6 -6.42 0.24 30.93
CA LEU A 6 -6.98 -0.39 29.71
C LEU A 6 -6.94 0.51 28.48
N ILE A 7 -6.59 1.80 28.61
CA ILE A 7 -6.57 2.79 27.51
C ILE A 7 -5.22 2.81 26.75
N TYR A 8 -4.20 2.13 27.25
CA TYR A 8 -2.95 1.91 26.51
C TYR A 8 -2.97 0.66 25.63
N MET A 9 -4.12 0.30 25.04
CA MET A 9 -4.12 -0.53 23.84
C MET A 9 -3.46 0.31 22.73
N ASN A 10 -2.34 -0.17 22.21
CA ASN A 10 -1.49 0.49 21.23
C ASN A 10 -2.34 1.23 20.18
N LYS A 11 -2.48 2.55 20.31
CA LYS A 11 -3.10 3.40 19.31
C LYS A 11 -2.31 3.19 18.01
N LEU A 12 -2.97 2.84 16.93
CA LEU A 12 -2.34 2.56 15.65
C LEU A 12 -2.92 3.46 14.57
N ILE A 13 -2.12 3.69 13.55
CA ILE A 13 -2.54 4.33 12.32
C ILE A 13 -2.71 3.23 11.28
N ASP A 14 -3.95 2.89 10.94
CA ASP A 14 -4.20 1.95 9.84
C ASP A 14 -3.86 2.63 8.51
N PHE A 15 -2.90 2.09 7.77
CA PHE A 15 -2.49 2.55 6.45
C PHE A 15 -2.94 1.56 5.38
N TYR A 16 -3.98 1.94 4.64
CA TYR A 16 -4.53 1.15 3.54
C TYR A 16 -3.77 1.46 2.25
N PHE A 17 -3.23 0.42 1.62
CA PHE A 17 -2.35 0.54 0.46
C PHE A 17 -2.61 -0.51 -0.61
N ASP A 18 -2.18 -0.20 -1.81
CA ASP A 18 -1.92 -1.13 -2.90
C ASP A 18 -0.60 -0.74 -3.57
N PHE A 19 0.24 -1.71 -3.94
CA PHE A 19 1.53 -1.45 -4.60
C PHE A 19 1.39 -0.69 -5.93
N ILE A 20 0.23 -0.77 -6.60
CA ILE A 20 -0.02 -0.02 -7.82
C ILE A 20 -0.25 1.48 -7.58
N SER A 21 -0.46 1.92 -6.33
CA SER A 21 -0.72 3.33 -6.03
C SER A 21 0.59 4.13 -5.90
N PRO A 22 0.88 5.09 -6.81
CA PRO A 22 2.06 5.95 -6.68
C PRO A 22 2.00 6.83 -5.44
N TYR A 23 0.81 7.27 -5.06
CA TYR A 23 0.62 8.05 -3.84
C TYR A 23 0.83 7.23 -2.57
N SER A 24 0.52 5.91 -2.59
CA SER A 24 0.88 5.01 -1.46
C SER A 24 2.39 4.85 -1.34
N TYR A 25 3.11 4.75 -2.44
CA TYR A 25 4.57 4.75 -2.46
C TYR A 25 5.14 6.03 -1.84
N LEU A 26 4.68 7.20 -2.30
CA LEU A 26 5.15 8.49 -1.79
C LEU A 26 4.84 8.68 -0.30
N ALA A 27 3.67 8.26 0.15
CA ALA A 27 3.31 8.25 1.58
C ALA A 27 4.24 7.34 2.38
N HIS A 28 4.48 6.12 1.90
CA HIS A 28 5.38 5.18 2.54
C HIS A 28 6.80 5.74 2.69
N LYS A 29 7.35 6.38 1.65
CA LYS A 29 8.68 7.01 1.73
C LYS A 29 8.75 8.11 2.78
N LYS A 30 7.69 8.87 2.99
CA LYS A 30 7.60 9.82 4.11
C LYS A 30 7.57 9.11 5.47
N ILE A 31 6.78 8.03 5.59
CA ILE A 31 6.66 7.24 6.82
C ILE A 31 8.00 6.64 7.26
N LEU A 32 8.87 6.26 6.32
CA LEU A 32 10.19 5.71 6.65
C LEU A 32 11.06 6.68 7.46
N ASN A 33 10.83 7.98 7.36
CA ASN A 33 11.65 9.04 7.93
C ASN A 33 11.06 9.66 9.21
N ILE A 34 9.99 9.08 9.77
CA ILE A 34 9.33 9.61 10.97
C ILE A 34 9.40 8.63 12.15
N ASN A 35 9.41 9.17 13.36
CA ASN A 35 9.51 8.38 14.59
C ASN A 35 8.30 7.47 14.83
N GLU A 36 7.14 7.88 14.33
CA GLU A 36 5.87 7.18 14.46
C GLU A 36 5.75 5.94 13.57
N ARG A 37 6.74 5.63 12.72
CA ARG A 37 6.74 4.47 11.79
C ARG A 37 6.24 3.18 12.44
N LYS A 38 6.66 2.90 13.66
CA LYS A 38 6.27 1.69 14.41
C LYS A 38 4.79 1.61 14.77
N ASN A 39 4.08 2.73 14.68
CA ASN A 39 2.66 2.82 14.98
C ASN A 39 1.75 2.61 13.76
N PHE A 40 2.34 2.43 12.57
CA PHE A 40 1.57 2.14 11.37
C PHE A 40 1.23 0.67 11.27
N ASN A 41 -0.04 0.39 11.00
CA ASN A 41 -0.58 -0.93 10.73
C ASN A 41 -0.97 -1.01 9.25
N TYR A 42 -0.18 -1.70 8.48
CA TYR A 42 -0.33 -1.77 7.02
C TYR A 42 -1.47 -2.71 6.64
N LYS A 43 -2.46 -2.19 5.92
CA LYS A 43 -3.68 -2.87 5.49
C LYS A 43 -3.69 -3.04 3.96
N ALA A 44 -3.47 -4.26 3.51
CA ALA A 44 -3.50 -4.57 2.09
C ALA A 44 -4.94 -4.51 1.55
N ILE A 45 -5.15 -3.79 0.46
CA ILE A 45 -6.40 -3.75 -0.30
C ILE A 45 -6.10 -3.89 -1.80
N LEU A 46 -7.05 -4.42 -2.57
CA LEU A 46 -6.94 -4.42 -4.02
C LEU A 46 -7.67 -3.19 -4.57
N LEU A 47 -6.90 -2.19 -5.04
CA LEU A 47 -7.46 -0.90 -5.47
C LEU A 47 -8.44 -1.04 -6.62
N GLY A 48 -8.15 -1.91 -7.61
CA GLY A 48 -9.07 -2.21 -8.69
C GLY A 48 -10.37 -2.86 -8.20
N GLY A 49 -10.30 -3.73 -7.20
CA GLY A 49 -11.47 -4.32 -6.55
C GLY A 49 -12.31 -3.28 -5.80
N LEU A 50 -11.65 -2.39 -5.07
CA LEU A 50 -12.30 -1.28 -4.35
C LEU A 50 -13.04 -0.34 -5.32
N HIS A 51 -12.41 0.03 -6.43
CA HIS A 51 -13.03 0.87 -7.44
C HIS A 51 -14.24 0.20 -8.09
N ASN A 52 -14.17 -1.12 -8.35
CA ASN A 52 -15.31 -1.87 -8.90
C ASN A 52 -16.50 -1.87 -7.92
N LEU A 53 -16.26 -2.06 -6.62
CA LEU A 53 -17.32 -2.01 -5.60
C LEU A 53 -17.99 -0.63 -5.56
N GLY A 54 -17.24 0.45 -5.71
CA GLY A 54 -17.73 1.83 -5.66
C GLY A 54 -18.21 2.39 -7.00
N ASN A 55 -18.16 1.63 -8.09
CA ASN A 55 -18.37 2.13 -9.46
C ASN A 55 -17.49 3.35 -9.79
N ILE A 56 -16.25 3.34 -9.32
CA ILE A 56 -15.29 4.44 -9.49
C ILE A 56 -14.43 4.16 -10.71
N THR A 57 -14.39 5.07 -11.67
CA THR A 57 -13.41 5.02 -12.74
C THR A 57 -12.06 5.49 -12.21
N ALA A 58 -11.08 4.56 -12.18
CA ALA A 58 -9.74 4.90 -11.73
C ALA A 58 -9.12 6.02 -12.58
N PRO A 59 -8.35 6.93 -11.96
CA PRO A 59 -7.65 8.01 -12.69
C PRO A 59 -6.78 7.50 -13.84
N ALA A 60 -6.23 6.30 -13.70
CA ALA A 60 -5.42 5.62 -14.71
C ALA A 60 -6.15 5.36 -16.05
N PHE A 61 -7.47 5.30 -16.05
CA PHE A 61 -8.29 5.10 -17.26
C PHE A 61 -8.87 6.39 -17.82
N ASN A 62 -8.43 7.54 -17.32
CA ASN A 62 -8.74 8.85 -17.87
C ASN A 62 -7.42 9.55 -18.22
N GLU A 63 -7.18 9.77 -19.50
CA GLU A 63 -5.90 10.31 -20.00
C GLU A 63 -5.47 11.62 -19.32
N ARG A 64 -6.40 12.57 -19.17
CA ARG A 64 -6.12 13.87 -18.52
C ARG A 64 -5.77 13.70 -17.04
N LYS A 65 -6.52 12.86 -16.33
CA LYS A 65 -6.23 12.56 -14.92
C LYS A 65 -4.92 11.82 -14.75
N MET A 66 -4.63 10.85 -15.64
CA MET A 66 -3.37 10.10 -15.61
C MET A 66 -2.16 11.01 -15.87
N LYS A 67 -2.27 11.92 -16.85
CA LYS A 67 -1.21 12.91 -17.12
C LYS A 67 -0.95 13.78 -15.88
N ASN A 68 -2.01 14.35 -15.30
CA ASN A 68 -1.88 15.16 -14.08
C ASN A 68 -1.31 14.37 -12.92
N MET A 69 -1.76 13.14 -12.70
CA MET A 69 -1.26 12.27 -11.62
C MET A 69 0.24 11.99 -11.77
N ARG A 70 0.73 11.77 -13.00
CA ARG A 70 2.16 11.58 -13.27
C ARG A 70 2.97 12.83 -12.94
N GLU A 71 2.51 14.00 -13.38
CA GLU A 71 3.15 15.30 -13.12
C GLU A 71 3.18 15.61 -11.61
N ASP A 72 2.05 15.40 -10.93
CA ASP A 72 1.91 15.63 -9.49
C ASP A 72 2.83 14.71 -8.67
N CYS A 73 2.87 13.42 -8.98
CA CYS A 73 3.78 12.49 -8.31
C CYS A 73 5.25 12.88 -8.47
N ASN A 74 5.66 13.34 -9.66
CA ASN A 74 7.02 13.83 -9.88
C ASN A 74 7.32 15.09 -9.04
N LEU A 75 6.37 16.02 -8.95
CA LEU A 75 6.51 17.23 -8.11
C LEU A 75 6.65 16.88 -6.62
N ILE A 76 5.80 15.97 -6.13
CA ILE A 76 5.83 15.52 -4.74
C ILE A 76 7.14 14.80 -4.43
N ALA A 77 7.57 13.89 -5.31
CA ALA A 77 8.82 13.17 -5.15
C ALA A 77 10.02 14.12 -5.09
N LYS A 78 10.10 15.06 -6.03
CA LYS A 78 11.15 16.10 -6.05
C LYS A 78 11.15 16.95 -4.79
N LYS A 79 9.99 17.40 -4.33
CA LYS A 79 9.86 18.25 -3.12
C LYS A 79 10.32 17.53 -1.85
N ASN A 80 10.15 16.21 -1.78
CA ASN A 80 10.46 15.40 -0.60
C ASN A 80 11.74 14.58 -0.74
N ASP A 81 12.55 14.83 -1.76
CA ASP A 81 13.79 14.09 -2.06
C ASP A 81 13.58 12.57 -2.12
N VAL A 82 12.48 12.15 -2.73
CA VAL A 82 12.13 10.75 -2.93
C VAL A 82 12.54 10.30 -4.32
N SER A 83 13.36 9.24 -4.40
CA SER A 83 13.65 8.58 -5.68
C SER A 83 12.37 7.99 -6.25
N PHE A 84 11.91 8.51 -7.38
CA PHE A 84 10.66 8.11 -8.03
C PHE A 84 10.82 8.09 -9.54
N LYS A 85 10.31 7.03 -10.16
CA LYS A 85 10.21 6.91 -11.61
C LYS A 85 8.82 6.41 -11.96
N TRP A 86 8.09 7.17 -12.78
CA TRP A 86 6.80 6.71 -13.29
C TRP A 86 6.98 5.40 -14.06
N ASN A 87 6.25 4.36 -13.67
CA ASN A 87 6.38 3.06 -14.32
C ASN A 87 5.73 3.07 -15.69
N GLU A 88 6.49 2.68 -16.72
CA GLU A 88 6.05 2.66 -18.13
C GLU A 88 4.93 1.65 -18.40
N LYS A 89 4.79 0.66 -17.51
CA LYS A 89 3.75 -0.37 -17.58
C LYS A 89 2.50 -0.03 -16.77
N PHE A 90 2.48 1.14 -16.13
CA PHE A 90 1.30 1.55 -15.37
C PHE A 90 0.11 1.85 -16.29
N PRO A 91 -1.12 1.40 -15.94
CA PRO A 91 -1.46 0.56 -14.80
C PRO A 91 -1.26 -0.93 -15.10
N ILE A 92 -0.77 -1.70 -14.11
CA ILE A 92 -0.65 -3.16 -14.18
C ILE A 92 -1.36 -3.83 -13.02
N ASN A 93 -1.49 -5.16 -13.10
CA ASN A 93 -2.12 -5.95 -12.04
C ASN A 93 -1.14 -6.20 -10.89
N SER A 94 -1.43 -5.64 -9.71
CA SER A 94 -0.66 -5.82 -8.47
C SER A 94 -1.02 -7.10 -7.69
N LEU A 95 -1.96 -7.89 -8.17
CA LEU A 95 -2.61 -8.99 -7.44
C LEU A 95 -1.62 -9.98 -6.83
N TYR A 96 -0.57 -10.36 -7.56
CA TYR A 96 0.43 -11.31 -7.05
C TYR A 96 1.19 -10.76 -5.85
N LEU A 97 1.60 -9.50 -5.90
CA LEU A 97 2.31 -8.87 -4.80
C LEU A 97 1.39 -8.59 -3.61
N MET A 98 0.15 -8.18 -3.85
CA MET A 98 -0.83 -7.96 -2.78
C MET A 98 -1.17 -9.25 -2.03
N ARG A 99 -1.38 -10.36 -2.74
CA ARG A 99 -1.53 -11.69 -2.15
C ARG A 99 -0.25 -12.15 -1.45
N GLY A 100 0.90 -11.88 -2.06
CA GLY A 100 2.20 -12.18 -1.49
C GLY A 100 2.41 -11.53 -0.13
N TYR A 101 2.06 -10.26 0.00
CA TYR A 101 2.14 -9.54 1.26
C TYR A 101 1.29 -10.19 2.39
N LEU A 102 0.15 -10.78 2.04
CA LEU A 102 -0.67 -11.51 3.01
C LEU A 102 -0.09 -12.89 3.34
N PHE A 103 0.54 -13.54 2.38
CA PHE A 103 1.07 -14.89 2.52
C PHE A 103 2.36 -14.98 3.31
N ILE A 104 3.28 -14.02 3.17
CA ILE A 104 4.61 -14.09 3.76
C ILE A 104 4.60 -13.92 5.28
N ASP A 105 5.64 -14.46 5.92
CA ASP A 105 5.86 -14.34 7.37
C ASP A 105 6.00 -12.86 7.81
N ALA A 106 5.51 -12.56 9.00
CA ALA A 106 5.51 -11.20 9.55
C ALA A 106 6.90 -10.54 9.57
N ASN A 107 7.96 -11.31 9.90
CA ASN A 107 9.33 -10.84 9.96
C ASN A 107 9.96 -10.48 8.60
N LYS A 108 9.30 -10.86 7.50
CA LYS A 108 9.73 -10.53 6.13
C LYS A 108 8.90 -9.41 5.51
N LYS A 109 7.77 -9.02 6.12
CA LYS A 109 6.82 -8.07 5.54
C LYS A 109 7.42 -6.72 5.26
N ASP A 110 8.16 -6.13 6.17
CA ASP A 110 8.75 -4.80 6.00
C ASP A 110 9.71 -4.78 4.80
N LYS A 111 10.61 -5.75 4.72
CA LYS A 111 11.55 -5.84 3.60
C LYS A 111 10.84 -6.09 2.27
N PHE A 112 9.87 -6.99 2.25
CA PHE A 112 9.09 -7.27 1.05
C PHE A 112 8.31 -6.04 0.59
N PHE A 113 7.70 -5.31 1.52
CA PHE A 113 6.96 -4.09 1.27
C PHE A 113 7.84 -3.01 0.61
N ASP A 114 9.00 -2.74 1.22
CA ASP A 114 9.97 -1.78 0.68
C ASP A 114 10.46 -2.19 -0.70
N THR A 115 10.83 -3.48 -0.87
CA THR A 115 11.36 -4.00 -2.13
C THR A 115 10.33 -3.95 -3.25
N CYS A 116 9.07 -4.31 -2.98
CA CYS A 116 8.01 -4.26 -4.01
C CYS A 116 7.72 -2.84 -4.47
N PHE A 117 7.62 -1.89 -3.55
CA PHE A 117 7.41 -0.50 -3.90
C PHE A 117 8.58 0.10 -4.67
N ASP A 118 9.82 -0.17 -4.25
CA ASP A 118 11.01 0.34 -4.94
C ASP A 118 11.15 -0.28 -6.33
N ALA A 119 10.94 -1.59 -6.48
CA ALA A 119 10.96 -2.24 -7.77
C ALA A 119 10.00 -1.57 -8.76
N TYR A 120 8.78 -1.25 -8.33
CA TYR A 120 7.78 -0.70 -9.23
C TYR A 120 7.92 0.80 -9.46
N TRP A 121 8.12 1.61 -8.39
CA TRP A 121 8.05 3.07 -8.46
C TRP A 121 9.42 3.78 -8.46
N LYS A 122 10.51 3.05 -8.34
CA LYS A 122 11.87 3.59 -8.41
C LYS A 122 12.65 2.95 -9.56
N GLU A 123 12.56 1.63 -9.71
CA GLU A 123 13.37 0.85 -10.64
C GLU A 123 12.65 0.52 -11.95
N ASN A 124 11.38 0.92 -12.10
CA ASN A 124 10.58 0.72 -13.32
C ASN A 124 10.39 -0.77 -13.70
N VAL A 125 10.33 -1.66 -12.71
CA VAL A 125 10.18 -3.10 -12.94
C VAL A 125 8.72 -3.43 -13.31
N ASP A 126 8.55 -4.29 -14.30
CA ASP A 126 7.24 -4.87 -14.64
C ASP A 126 6.90 -6.01 -13.66
N ILE A 127 6.19 -5.68 -12.58
CA ILE A 127 5.81 -6.63 -11.53
C ILE A 127 4.69 -7.60 -11.94
N SER A 128 4.20 -7.53 -13.17
CA SER A 128 3.25 -8.52 -13.72
C SER A 128 3.96 -9.77 -14.22
N LYS A 129 5.27 -9.71 -14.42
CA LYS A 129 6.08 -10.83 -14.93
C LYS A 129 6.65 -11.66 -13.80
N GLU A 130 6.45 -12.99 -13.90
CA GLU A 130 6.92 -13.94 -12.88
C GLU A 130 8.44 -13.89 -12.69
N GLU A 131 9.21 -13.71 -13.74
CA GLU A 131 10.67 -13.59 -13.68
C GLU A 131 11.13 -12.41 -12.81
N ASN A 132 10.46 -11.24 -12.92
CA ASN A 132 10.78 -10.07 -12.12
C ASN A 132 10.34 -10.25 -10.65
N ILE A 133 9.24 -10.94 -10.42
CA ILE A 133 8.81 -11.32 -9.07
C ILE A 133 9.85 -12.24 -8.41
N LYS A 134 10.43 -13.16 -9.16
CA LYS A 134 11.50 -14.05 -8.66
C LYS A 134 12.70 -13.27 -8.11
N GLU A 135 13.11 -12.20 -8.78
CA GLU A 135 14.19 -11.33 -8.30
C GLU A 135 13.83 -10.63 -6.99
N ILE A 136 12.62 -10.06 -6.91
CA ILE A 136 12.09 -9.45 -5.67
C ILE A 136 12.11 -10.46 -4.52
N LEU A 137 11.64 -11.69 -4.76
CA LEU A 137 11.61 -12.76 -3.75
C LEU A 137 13.01 -13.16 -3.28
N SER A 138 13.96 -13.27 -4.22
CA SER A 138 15.37 -13.56 -3.90
C SER A 138 15.96 -12.49 -2.99
N ASN A 139 15.76 -11.22 -3.28
CA ASN A 139 16.20 -10.09 -2.48
C ASN A 139 15.61 -10.10 -1.06
N CYS A 140 14.40 -10.66 -0.92
CA CYS A 140 13.71 -10.81 0.36
C CYS A 140 13.97 -12.14 1.07
N LYS A 141 14.80 -13.03 0.49
CA LYS A 141 15.05 -14.39 0.98
C LYS A 141 13.74 -15.19 1.18
N ILE A 142 12.85 -15.09 0.19
CA ILE A 142 11.57 -15.79 0.15
C ILE A 142 11.67 -16.92 -0.87
N ASP A 143 11.27 -18.14 -0.48
CA ASP A 143 11.25 -19.29 -1.39
C ASP A 143 10.19 -19.09 -2.48
N GLN A 144 10.64 -19.14 -3.74
CA GLN A 144 9.80 -18.84 -4.91
C GLN A 144 8.66 -19.85 -5.09
N LYS A 145 8.96 -21.14 -4.92
CA LYS A 145 7.98 -22.21 -5.12
C LYS A 145 6.85 -22.10 -4.08
N SER A 146 7.23 -21.92 -2.82
CA SER A 146 6.29 -21.70 -1.73
C SER A 146 5.44 -20.45 -1.96
N PHE A 147 6.05 -19.34 -2.39
CA PHE A 147 5.35 -18.10 -2.67
C PHE A 147 4.31 -18.27 -3.80
N ILE A 148 4.71 -18.80 -4.95
CA ILE A 148 3.81 -19.00 -6.10
C ILE A 148 2.65 -19.95 -5.77
N THR A 149 2.91 -20.98 -4.97
CA THR A 149 1.87 -21.87 -4.48
C THR A 149 0.94 -21.17 -3.49
N GLY A 150 1.53 -20.42 -2.55
CA GLY A 150 0.80 -19.71 -1.49
C GLY A 150 -0.15 -18.65 -2.02
N ILE A 151 0.27 -17.82 -2.98
CA ILE A 151 -0.60 -16.78 -3.55
C ILE A 151 -1.77 -17.31 -4.38
N LYS A 152 -1.71 -18.60 -4.78
CA LYS A 152 -2.80 -19.30 -5.47
C LYS A 152 -3.79 -19.95 -4.49
N ASN A 153 -3.46 -20.02 -3.20
CA ASN A 153 -4.32 -20.60 -2.18
C ASN A 153 -5.62 -19.82 -2.03
N GLU A 154 -6.75 -20.51 -1.98
CA GLU A 154 -8.08 -19.89 -1.87
C GLU A 154 -8.23 -19.07 -0.57
N LYS A 155 -7.58 -19.47 0.53
CA LYS A 155 -7.59 -18.70 1.77
C LYS A 155 -6.99 -17.30 1.55
N ILE A 156 -5.83 -17.19 0.91
CA ILE A 156 -5.16 -15.90 0.62
C ILE A 156 -5.97 -15.06 -0.36
N LYS A 157 -6.55 -15.67 -1.39
CA LYS A 157 -7.43 -14.98 -2.34
C LYS A 157 -8.65 -14.38 -1.64
N ASN A 158 -9.30 -15.17 -0.81
CA ASN A 158 -10.48 -14.76 -0.05
C ASN A 158 -10.12 -13.71 1.01
N GLU A 159 -8.96 -13.82 1.66
CA GLU A 159 -8.46 -12.85 2.61
C GLU A 159 -8.32 -11.47 1.97
N LEU A 160 -7.63 -11.34 0.83
CA LEU A 160 -7.49 -10.07 0.12
C LEU A 160 -8.83 -9.49 -0.31
N LYS A 161 -9.75 -10.34 -0.82
CA LYS A 161 -11.10 -9.94 -1.19
C LYS A 161 -11.86 -9.39 0.03
N ASN A 162 -11.81 -10.11 1.15
CA ASN A 162 -12.50 -9.70 2.37
C ASN A 162 -11.93 -8.39 2.93
N LEU A 163 -10.60 -8.22 2.96
CA LEU A 163 -9.97 -6.98 3.39
C LEU A 163 -10.39 -5.79 2.51
N THR A 164 -10.51 -6.00 1.19
CA THR A 164 -10.98 -4.98 0.26
C THR A 164 -12.45 -4.62 0.50
N ASN A 165 -13.32 -5.62 0.72
CA ASN A 165 -14.73 -5.40 1.05
C ASN A 165 -14.88 -4.63 2.38
N LEU A 166 -14.15 -5.04 3.43
CA LEU A 166 -14.15 -4.36 4.73
C LEU A 166 -13.64 -2.91 4.63
N ALA A 167 -12.68 -2.65 3.75
CA ALA A 167 -12.24 -1.29 3.48
C ALA A 167 -13.36 -0.45 2.83
N PHE A 168 -14.06 -1.04 1.86
CA PHE A 168 -15.21 -0.39 1.23
C PHE A 168 -16.33 -0.07 2.24
N GLU A 169 -16.66 -1.00 3.13
CA GLU A 169 -17.64 -0.78 4.21
C GLU A 169 -17.25 0.34 5.17
N LYS A 170 -15.93 0.62 5.30
CA LYS A 170 -15.38 1.76 6.05
C LYS A 170 -15.35 3.07 5.26
N ASN A 171 -16.04 3.15 4.13
CA ASN A 171 -16.05 4.28 3.21
C ASN A 171 -14.68 4.61 2.60
N ILE A 172 -13.76 3.66 2.52
CA ILE A 172 -12.50 3.83 1.80
C ILE A 172 -12.78 3.69 0.31
N PHE A 173 -12.31 4.65 -0.47
CA PHE A 173 -12.54 4.73 -1.91
C PHE A 173 -11.26 4.87 -2.74
N GLY A 174 -10.11 4.88 -2.09
CA GLY A 174 -8.80 5.03 -2.73
C GLY A 174 -7.63 4.75 -1.78
N ALA A 175 -6.43 4.73 -2.32
CA ALA A 175 -5.18 4.52 -1.59
C ALA A 175 -4.13 5.58 -1.98
N PRO A 176 -3.33 6.09 -1.01
CA PRO A 176 -3.32 5.72 0.40
C PRO A 176 -4.55 6.28 1.15
N THR A 177 -5.01 5.52 2.13
CA THR A 177 -5.95 6.01 3.13
C THR A 177 -5.41 5.68 4.52
N PHE A 178 -5.50 6.62 5.45
CA PHE A 178 -5.16 6.43 6.85
C PHE A 178 -6.45 6.46 7.67
N ILE A 179 -6.56 5.57 8.67
CA ILE A 179 -7.63 5.64 9.68
C ILE A 179 -6.98 5.74 11.06
N VAL A 180 -7.37 6.76 11.79
CA VAL A 180 -6.96 7.03 13.16
C VAL A 180 -8.17 7.47 13.97
N ASN A 181 -8.42 6.86 15.13
CA ASN A 181 -9.57 7.20 15.98
C ASN A 181 -10.91 7.21 15.20
N ASN A 182 -11.10 6.26 14.28
CA ASN A 182 -12.24 6.17 13.36
C ASN A 182 -12.42 7.37 12.39
N LYS A 183 -11.42 8.25 12.26
CA LYS A 183 -11.40 9.31 11.26
C LYS A 183 -10.61 8.87 10.04
N LEU A 184 -11.12 9.17 8.84
CA LEU A 184 -10.53 8.82 7.56
C LEU A 184 -9.76 10.01 6.98
N PHE A 185 -8.53 9.73 6.55
CA PHE A 185 -7.64 10.68 5.89
C PHE A 185 -7.17 10.06 4.56
N TRP A 186 -7.68 10.57 3.46
CA TRP A 186 -7.34 10.04 2.13
C TRP A 186 -6.33 10.92 1.41
N GLY A 187 -5.27 10.30 0.93
CA GLY A 187 -4.19 10.93 0.15
C GLY A 187 -2.86 11.01 0.91
N GLN A 188 -1.76 11.05 0.16
CA GLN A 188 -0.42 11.15 0.73
C GLN A 188 -0.18 12.50 1.44
N ASP A 189 -0.93 13.52 1.07
CA ASP A 189 -0.91 14.86 1.63
C ASP A 189 -1.73 14.99 2.93
N ARG A 190 -2.46 13.95 3.31
CA ARG A 190 -3.20 13.86 4.57
C ARG A 190 -2.45 13.11 5.68
N LEU A 191 -1.24 12.64 5.39
CA LEU A 191 -0.42 11.94 6.39
C LEU A 191 -0.18 12.80 7.65
N GLU A 192 0.12 14.07 7.49
CA GLU A 192 0.38 14.97 8.62
C GLU A 192 -0.87 15.13 9.50
N TYR A 193 -2.05 15.28 8.91
CA TYR A 193 -3.31 15.35 9.64
C TYR A 193 -3.61 14.04 10.40
N ALA A 194 -3.29 12.90 9.80
CA ALA A 194 -3.44 11.60 10.47
C ALA A 194 -2.48 11.47 11.66
N LEU A 195 -1.26 12.00 11.54
CA LEU A 195 -0.27 12.05 12.63
C LEU A 195 -0.71 13.00 13.76
N ASP A 196 -1.27 14.15 13.44
CA ASP A 196 -1.81 15.09 14.43
C ASP A 196 -2.96 14.46 15.21
N GLU A 197 -3.89 13.79 14.53
CA GLU A 197 -4.97 13.03 15.15
C GLU A 197 -4.44 11.87 16.00
N PHE A 198 -3.36 11.24 15.59
CA PHE A 198 -2.73 10.16 16.36
C PHE A 198 -2.12 10.70 17.67
N LYS A 199 -1.58 11.90 17.67
CA LYS A 199 -0.93 12.54 18.83
C LYS A 199 -1.94 13.20 19.79
N SER A 200 -3.14 13.49 19.30
CA SER A 200 -4.22 14.07 20.14
C SER A 200 -4.82 13.01 21.05
#